data_b557cb9e4426606168584aba40364087
#
_entry.id   b557cb9e4426606168584aba40364087
#
_cell.length_a   1.000
_cell.length_b   1.000
_cell.length_c   1.000
_cell.angle_alpha   90.00
_cell.angle_beta   90.00
_cell.angle_gamma   90.00
#
_symmetry.space_group_name_H-M   'P 1'
#
loop_
_entity.id
_entity.type
_entity.pdbx_description
1 polymer ?
#
loop_
_entity_poly.entity_id
_entity_poly.type
_entity_poly.pdbx_seq_one_letter_code
_entity_poly.pdbx_strand_id
1 'polypeptide(L)'
;MKTIVIIGGGQLGLMIAEQARELGVRTVCLDPAADAPAFNVCDDHIVAAYDDAAALEELCRRSDAVTYEFENVPGDILIPLCGKYNIPQGYKPLYDSQDRLREKSNARDHGLRTPGFEAVDDEASLREAVRRLGLPAVLKTRTL
;
A
#
# COMPACT_ATOMS: atom_id res chain seq x y z
N MET A 1 15.66 -21.00 -8.79
CA MET A 1 14.71 -20.78 -7.68
C MET A 1 14.06 -19.43 -7.92
N LYS A 2 12.74 -19.34 -7.77
CA LYS A 2 12.03 -18.06 -7.92
C LYS A 2 12.29 -17.17 -6.73
N THR A 3 12.35 -15.85 -6.96
CA THR A 3 12.56 -14.84 -5.92
C THR A 3 11.39 -13.87 -5.90
N ILE A 4 10.80 -13.67 -4.75
CA ILE A 4 9.81 -12.59 -4.53
C ILE A 4 10.37 -11.53 -3.61
N VAL A 5 10.02 -10.28 -3.87
CA VAL A 5 10.26 -9.16 -2.99
C VAL A 5 9.00 -8.84 -2.22
N ILE A 6 9.16 -8.59 -0.92
CA ILE A 6 8.09 -8.16 -0.01
C ILE A 6 8.44 -6.74 0.45
N ILE A 7 7.62 -5.77 0.07
CA ILE A 7 7.71 -4.39 0.57
C ILE A 7 6.83 -4.30 1.81
N GLY A 8 7.47 -4.16 2.97
CA GLY A 8 6.86 -4.23 4.29
C GLY A 8 7.29 -5.48 5.04
N GLY A 9 8.05 -5.27 6.13
CA GLY A 9 8.63 -6.34 6.96
C GLY A 9 7.87 -6.60 8.25
N GLY A 10 6.66 -6.07 8.38
CA GLY A 10 5.80 -6.27 9.54
C GLY A 10 5.29 -7.70 9.70
N GLN A 11 4.24 -7.87 10.50
CA GLN A 11 3.68 -9.20 10.81
C GLN A 11 3.16 -9.93 9.56
N LEU A 12 2.51 -9.20 8.64
CA LEU A 12 2.01 -9.80 7.40
C LEU A 12 3.15 -10.17 6.46
N GLY A 13 4.18 -9.31 6.34
CA GLY A 13 5.41 -9.62 5.60
C GLY A 13 6.10 -10.88 6.12
N LEU A 14 6.17 -11.05 7.45
CA LEU A 14 6.65 -12.27 8.08
C LEU A 14 5.84 -13.50 7.64
N MET A 15 4.52 -13.45 7.72
CA MET A 15 3.65 -14.56 7.33
C MET A 15 3.80 -14.92 5.85
N ILE A 16 3.96 -13.91 4.97
CA ILE A 16 4.24 -14.16 3.54
C ILE A 16 5.58 -14.86 3.37
N ALA A 17 6.63 -14.41 4.08
CA ALA A 17 7.95 -15.01 4.00
C ALA A 17 7.97 -16.46 4.50
N GLU A 18 7.26 -16.76 5.59
CA GLU A 18 7.11 -18.13 6.10
C GLU A 18 6.47 -19.06 5.07
N GLN A 19 5.38 -18.65 4.46
CA GLN A 19 4.70 -19.44 3.44
C GLN A 19 5.53 -19.59 2.15
N ALA A 20 6.23 -18.53 1.75
CA ALA A 20 7.15 -18.60 0.60
C ALA A 20 8.27 -19.62 0.83
N ARG A 21 8.83 -19.69 2.04
CA ARG A 21 9.84 -20.68 2.43
C ARG A 21 9.32 -22.10 2.30
N GLU A 22 8.10 -22.38 2.76
CA GLU A 22 7.47 -23.70 2.64
C GLU A 22 7.29 -24.12 1.16
N LEU A 23 7.05 -23.15 0.29
CA LEU A 23 6.90 -23.36 -1.16
C LEU A 23 8.25 -23.41 -1.91
N GLY A 24 9.38 -23.27 -1.21
CA GLY A 24 10.70 -23.23 -1.83
C GLY A 24 10.96 -21.99 -2.68
N VAL A 25 10.30 -20.88 -2.35
CA VAL A 25 10.46 -19.57 -3.00
C VAL A 25 11.38 -18.71 -2.15
N ARG A 26 12.41 -18.13 -2.76
CA ARG A 26 13.31 -17.18 -2.09
C ARG A 26 12.62 -15.85 -1.84
N THR A 27 12.85 -15.28 -0.67
CA THR A 27 12.28 -13.99 -0.29
C THR A 27 13.33 -12.94 0.00
N VAL A 28 13.07 -11.71 -0.44
CA VAL A 28 13.85 -10.52 -0.06
C VAL A 28 12.87 -9.48 0.48
N CYS A 29 13.13 -8.94 1.65
CA CYS A 29 12.22 -7.98 2.29
C CYS A 29 12.85 -6.59 2.35
N LEU A 30 12.02 -5.55 2.17
CA LEU A 30 12.40 -4.15 2.44
C LEU A 30 11.50 -3.59 3.53
N ASP A 31 12.13 -2.98 4.53
CA ASP A 31 11.43 -2.23 5.60
C ASP A 31 12.34 -1.16 6.17
N PRO A 32 11.83 0.01 6.59
CA PRO A 32 12.64 1.04 7.26
C PRO A 32 13.08 0.65 8.68
N ALA A 33 12.39 -0.27 9.35
CA ALA A 33 12.76 -0.75 10.68
C ALA A 33 13.82 -1.84 10.56
N ALA A 34 14.99 -1.61 11.17
CA ALA A 34 16.10 -2.57 11.14
C ALA A 34 15.79 -3.90 11.88
N ASP A 35 14.78 -3.89 12.74
CA ASP A 35 14.31 -5.03 13.51
C ASP A 35 12.96 -5.58 13.00
N ALA A 36 12.63 -5.31 11.75
CA ALA A 36 11.38 -5.77 11.14
C ALA A 36 11.21 -7.29 11.28
N PRO A 37 10.06 -7.79 11.74
CA PRO A 37 9.81 -9.21 12.01
C PRO A 37 10.17 -10.15 10.86
N ALA A 38 9.84 -9.77 9.61
CA ALA A 38 10.09 -10.57 8.42
C ALA A 38 11.59 -10.83 8.15
N PHE A 39 12.48 -9.95 8.63
CA PHE A 39 13.93 -10.10 8.43
C PHE A 39 14.50 -11.36 9.09
N ASN A 40 13.84 -11.88 10.12
CA ASN A 40 14.25 -13.13 10.77
C ASN A 40 13.96 -14.38 9.92
N VAL A 41 13.16 -14.24 8.86
CA VAL A 41 12.68 -15.38 8.06
C VAL A 41 13.08 -15.26 6.59
N CYS A 42 13.15 -14.04 6.05
CA CYS A 42 13.58 -13.81 4.68
C CYS A 42 15.01 -14.28 4.42
N ASP A 43 15.30 -14.67 3.18
CA ASP A 43 16.64 -15.06 2.75
C ASP A 43 17.60 -13.86 2.67
N ASP A 44 17.06 -12.67 2.48
CA ASP A 44 17.82 -11.42 2.42
C ASP A 44 16.90 -10.24 2.76
N HIS A 45 17.46 -9.09 3.15
CA HIS A 45 16.66 -7.91 3.46
C HIS A 45 17.43 -6.61 3.20
N ILE A 46 16.69 -5.52 3.02
CA ILE A 46 17.22 -4.17 2.89
C ILE A 46 16.50 -3.26 3.87
N VAL A 47 17.27 -2.52 4.66
CA VAL A 47 16.76 -1.45 5.52
C VAL A 47 16.75 -0.16 4.70
N ALA A 48 15.57 0.25 4.24
CA ALA A 48 15.39 1.47 3.45
C ALA A 48 13.99 2.03 3.63
N ALA A 49 13.82 3.32 3.41
CA ALA A 49 12.52 3.95 3.43
C ALA A 49 11.65 3.46 2.26
N TYR A 50 10.32 3.44 2.45
CA TYR A 50 9.39 3.00 1.41
C TYR A 50 9.31 3.92 0.19
N ASP A 51 9.84 5.14 0.30
CA ASP A 51 9.98 6.12 -0.78
C ASP A 51 11.39 6.17 -1.39
N ASP A 52 12.28 5.27 -0.99
CA ASP A 52 13.59 5.12 -1.63
C ASP A 52 13.43 4.40 -2.98
N ALA A 53 13.25 5.22 -4.02
CA ALA A 53 13.07 4.73 -5.39
C ALA A 53 14.25 3.88 -5.89
N ALA A 54 15.48 4.18 -5.48
CA ALA A 54 16.66 3.46 -5.91
C ALA A 54 16.72 2.07 -5.29
N ALA A 55 16.45 1.95 -3.99
CA ALA A 55 16.36 0.68 -3.28
C ALA A 55 15.24 -0.20 -3.84
N LEU A 56 14.07 0.38 -4.10
CA LEU A 56 12.94 -0.33 -4.67
C LEU A 56 13.21 -0.82 -6.09
N GLU A 57 13.81 0.01 -6.95
CA GLU A 57 14.14 -0.41 -8.32
C GLU A 57 15.21 -1.51 -8.33
N GLU A 58 16.21 -1.43 -7.46
CA GLU A 58 17.23 -2.48 -7.31
C GLU A 58 16.61 -3.82 -6.89
N LEU A 59 15.69 -3.80 -5.93
CA LEU A 59 14.96 -5.00 -5.49
C LEU A 59 14.08 -5.58 -6.60
N CYS A 60 13.31 -4.74 -7.28
CA CYS A 60 12.45 -5.16 -8.39
C CYS A 60 13.27 -5.85 -9.50
N ARG A 61 14.45 -5.31 -9.83
CA ARG A 61 15.33 -5.86 -10.86
C ARG A 61 15.87 -7.25 -10.51
N ARG A 62 16.00 -7.58 -9.22
CA ARG A 62 16.53 -8.84 -8.71
C ARG A 62 15.46 -9.90 -8.43
N SER A 63 14.19 -9.60 -8.74
CA SER A 63 13.07 -10.45 -8.39
C SER A 63 12.27 -10.95 -9.60
N ASP A 64 11.59 -12.08 -9.44
CA ASP A 64 10.60 -12.58 -10.39
C ASP A 64 9.22 -11.93 -10.19
N ALA A 65 8.93 -11.49 -8.95
CA ALA A 65 7.72 -10.75 -8.61
C ALA A 65 7.93 -9.90 -7.36
N VAL A 66 7.15 -8.84 -7.24
CA VAL A 66 7.13 -7.93 -6.09
C VAL A 66 5.73 -7.91 -5.51
N THR A 67 5.64 -7.96 -4.20
CA THR A 67 4.39 -7.74 -3.45
C THR A 67 4.60 -6.68 -2.37
N TYR A 68 3.54 -6.01 -1.98
CA TYR A 68 3.50 -5.11 -0.82
C TYR A 68 2.37 -5.56 0.11
N GLU A 69 2.50 -5.32 1.41
CA GLU A 69 1.59 -5.92 2.38
C GLU A 69 0.71 -4.91 3.12
N PHE A 70 0.99 -3.61 3.03
CA PHE A 70 0.24 -2.60 3.76
C PHE A 70 0.17 -1.23 3.07
N GLU A 71 -0.71 -0.36 3.57
CA GLU A 71 -1.10 0.91 2.91
C GLU A 71 -0.07 2.04 3.00
N ASN A 72 0.99 1.92 3.80
CA ASN A 72 1.95 3.01 3.99
C ASN A 72 3.06 3.07 2.92
N VAL A 73 3.11 2.11 2.00
CA VAL A 73 3.97 2.22 0.81
C VAL A 73 3.37 3.29 -0.11
N PRO A 74 4.10 4.37 -0.47
CA PRO A 74 3.54 5.40 -1.33
C PRO A 74 3.10 4.82 -2.68
N GLY A 75 1.79 4.91 -2.97
CA GLY A 75 1.23 4.29 -4.18
C GLY A 75 1.78 4.87 -5.48
N ASP A 76 2.20 6.13 -5.47
CA ASP A 76 2.77 6.83 -6.62
C ASP A 76 4.19 6.33 -6.97
N ILE A 77 4.97 5.86 -6.00
CA ILE A 77 6.30 5.31 -6.26
C ILE A 77 6.25 3.98 -7.01
N LEU A 78 5.14 3.26 -6.92
CA LEU A 78 4.93 2.01 -7.65
C LEU A 78 4.55 2.23 -9.12
N ILE A 79 4.05 3.42 -9.48
CA ILE A 79 3.61 3.70 -10.85
C ILE A 79 4.69 3.40 -11.89
N PRO A 80 5.92 3.97 -11.80
CA PRO A 80 6.96 3.69 -12.77
C PRO A 80 7.48 2.24 -12.73
N LEU A 81 7.35 1.56 -11.59
CA LEU A 81 7.81 0.19 -11.41
C LEU A 81 6.83 -0.83 -12.00
N CYS A 82 5.52 -0.60 -11.89
CA CYS A 82 4.49 -1.51 -12.44
C CYS A 82 4.56 -1.68 -13.96
N GLY A 83 5.10 -0.70 -14.68
CA GLY A 83 5.30 -0.79 -16.14
C GLY A 83 6.56 -1.59 -16.55
N LYS A 84 7.49 -1.82 -15.61
CA LYS A 84 8.79 -2.45 -15.87
C LYS A 84 8.91 -3.84 -15.24
N TYR A 85 8.28 -4.05 -14.11
CA TYR A 85 8.47 -5.23 -13.26
C TYR A 85 7.15 -5.93 -12.96
N ASN A 86 7.23 -7.19 -12.60
CA ASN A 86 6.08 -8.00 -12.25
C ASN A 86 5.57 -7.65 -10.83
N ILE A 87 4.61 -6.75 -10.75
CA ILE A 87 3.91 -6.37 -9.52
C ILE A 87 2.42 -6.74 -9.70
N PRO A 88 2.02 -7.97 -9.40
CA PRO A 88 0.69 -8.49 -9.76
C PRO A 88 -0.49 -7.69 -9.19
N GLN A 89 -0.31 -7.10 -8.00
CA GLN A 89 -1.32 -6.24 -7.38
C GLN A 89 -1.49 -4.90 -8.11
N GLY A 90 -0.47 -4.46 -8.87
CA GLY A 90 -0.41 -3.13 -9.45
C GLY A 90 -0.27 -2.05 -8.37
N TYR A 91 -0.35 -0.80 -8.77
CA TYR A 91 -0.29 0.34 -7.85
C TYR A 91 -1.68 0.85 -7.46
N LYS A 92 -2.67 0.60 -8.31
CA LYS A 92 -3.98 1.27 -8.24
C LYS A 92 -4.76 0.99 -6.94
N PRO A 93 -4.85 -0.24 -6.42
CA PRO A 93 -5.52 -0.49 -5.15
C PRO A 93 -4.92 0.31 -4.00
N LEU A 94 -3.58 0.35 -3.94
CA LEU A 94 -2.86 1.10 -2.91
C LEU A 94 -3.06 2.60 -3.07
N TYR A 95 -2.88 3.13 -4.28
CA TYR A 95 -3.08 4.55 -4.59
C TYR A 95 -4.49 5.02 -4.26
N ASP A 96 -5.51 4.22 -4.58
CA ASP A 96 -6.91 4.58 -4.29
C ASP A 96 -7.22 4.54 -2.79
N SER A 97 -6.71 3.55 -2.05
CA SER A 97 -6.98 3.40 -0.61
C SER A 97 -6.30 4.44 0.28
N GLN A 98 -5.23 5.07 -0.18
CA GLN A 98 -4.48 6.08 0.57
C GLN A 98 -5.18 7.43 0.68
N ASP A 99 -6.20 7.69 -0.12
CA ASP A 99 -7.00 8.91 -0.05
C ASP A 99 -8.48 8.52 0.12
N ARG A 100 -9.06 8.88 1.26
CA ARG A 100 -10.45 8.51 1.62
C ARG A 100 -11.49 8.99 0.61
N LEU A 101 -11.24 10.10 -0.08
CA LEU A 101 -12.15 10.60 -1.10
C LEU A 101 -12.06 9.75 -2.38
N ARG A 102 -10.84 9.35 -2.79
CA ARG A 102 -10.64 8.43 -3.92
C ARG A 102 -11.22 7.06 -3.61
N GLU A 103 -10.93 6.51 -2.44
CA GLU A 103 -11.45 5.20 -1.99
C GLU A 103 -12.98 5.16 -2.05
N LYS A 104 -13.64 6.13 -1.43
CA LYS A 104 -15.10 6.19 -1.41
C LYS A 104 -15.72 6.47 -2.79
N SER A 105 -15.07 7.32 -3.59
CA SER A 105 -15.52 7.59 -4.96
C SER A 105 -15.40 6.32 -5.82
N ASN A 106 -14.28 5.63 -5.72
CA ASN A 106 -14.05 4.37 -6.44
C ASN A 106 -15.08 3.31 -6.03
N ALA A 107 -15.33 3.14 -4.74
CA ALA A 107 -16.35 2.21 -4.24
C ALA A 107 -17.75 2.55 -4.79
N ARG A 108 -18.15 3.82 -4.74
CA ARG A 108 -19.43 4.28 -5.30
C ARG A 108 -19.52 4.03 -6.81
N ASP A 109 -18.48 4.38 -7.55
CA ASP A 109 -18.45 4.28 -9.00
C ASP A 109 -18.49 2.82 -9.49
N HIS A 110 -18.10 1.88 -8.61
CA HIS A 110 -18.24 0.43 -8.83
C HIS A 110 -19.52 -0.17 -8.20
N GLY A 111 -20.47 0.67 -7.79
CA GLY A 111 -21.77 0.22 -7.28
C GLY A 111 -21.76 -0.34 -5.85
N LEU A 112 -20.68 -0.15 -5.10
CA LEU A 112 -20.63 -0.55 -3.70
C LEU A 112 -21.38 0.47 -2.84
N ARG A 113 -22.12 -0.02 -1.84
CA ARG A 113 -22.83 0.85 -0.90
C ARG A 113 -21.82 1.55 0.02
N THR A 114 -21.82 2.86 0.00
CA THR A 114 -21.07 3.70 0.94
C THR A 114 -22.02 4.69 1.62
N PRO A 115 -21.75 5.09 2.87
CA PRO A 115 -22.40 6.26 3.44
C PRO A 115 -22.19 7.49 2.54
N GLY A 116 -23.14 8.42 2.56
CA GLY A 116 -22.97 9.72 1.90
C GLY A 116 -21.68 10.41 2.37
N PHE A 117 -20.95 11.02 1.47
CA PHE A 117 -19.73 11.74 1.79
C PHE A 117 -19.55 12.96 0.88
N GLU A 118 -18.85 13.96 1.40
CA GLU A 118 -18.53 15.21 0.72
C GLU A 118 -17.08 15.58 1.01
N ALA A 119 -16.40 16.13 0.00
CA ALA A 119 -15.11 16.77 0.21
C ALA A 119 -15.29 18.12 0.87
N VAL A 120 -14.46 18.45 1.85
CA VAL A 120 -14.47 19.74 2.53
C VAL A 120 -13.04 20.26 2.65
N ASP A 121 -12.82 21.52 2.27
CA ASP A 121 -11.51 22.15 2.25
C ASP A 121 -11.45 23.33 3.24
N ASP A 122 -12.61 23.85 3.67
CA ASP A 122 -12.73 24.97 4.59
C ASP A 122 -14.03 24.89 5.42
N GLU A 123 -14.21 25.86 6.30
CA GLU A 123 -15.41 25.95 7.15
C GLU A 123 -16.71 26.17 6.34
N ALA A 124 -16.64 26.89 5.24
CA ALA A 124 -17.83 27.19 4.43
C ALA A 124 -18.30 25.90 3.73
N SER A 125 -17.42 25.17 3.09
CA SER A 125 -17.70 23.88 2.46
C SER A 125 -18.13 22.81 3.47
N LEU A 126 -17.56 22.82 4.70
CA LEU A 126 -18.00 21.94 5.77
C LEU A 126 -19.45 22.21 6.17
N ARG A 127 -19.83 23.47 6.37
CA ARG A 127 -21.21 23.85 6.71
C ARG A 127 -22.21 23.42 5.64
N GLU A 128 -21.84 23.57 4.38
CA GLU A 128 -22.65 23.14 3.25
C GLU A 128 -22.77 21.61 3.16
N ALA A 129 -21.68 20.88 3.36
CA ALA A 129 -21.68 19.42 3.42
C ALA A 129 -22.59 18.89 4.54
N VAL A 130 -22.54 19.50 5.73
CA VAL A 130 -23.42 19.12 6.84
C VAL A 130 -24.91 19.38 6.51
N ARG A 131 -25.23 20.46 5.80
CA ARG A 131 -26.61 20.70 5.37
C ARG A 131 -27.12 19.64 4.40
N ARG A 132 -26.23 19.16 3.48
CA ARG A 132 -26.59 18.14 2.49
C ARG A 132 -26.67 16.74 3.07
N LEU A 133 -25.69 16.37 3.89
CA LEU A 133 -25.58 15.01 4.45
C LEU A 133 -26.47 14.80 5.68
N GLY A 134 -26.69 15.87 6.46
CA GLY A 134 -27.37 15.79 7.75
C GLY A 134 -26.42 15.34 8.89
N LEU A 135 -27.00 15.27 10.10
CA LEU A 135 -26.31 14.83 11.30
C LEU A 135 -26.95 13.53 11.83
N PRO A 136 -26.20 12.64 12.49
CA PRO A 136 -24.76 12.77 12.83
C PRO A 136 -23.84 12.56 11.64
N ALA A 137 -22.72 13.31 11.60
CA ALA A 137 -21.68 13.20 10.59
C ALA A 137 -20.28 13.09 11.23
N VAL A 138 -19.33 12.55 10.51
CA VAL A 138 -17.93 12.40 10.96
C VAL A 138 -17.02 13.15 10.00
N LEU A 139 -16.23 14.07 10.52
CA LEU A 139 -15.15 14.73 9.79
C LEU A 139 -13.87 13.90 9.92
N LYS A 140 -13.19 13.65 8.81
CA LYS A 140 -11.94 12.90 8.75
C LYS A 140 -10.94 13.59 7.85
N THR A 141 -9.64 13.43 8.15
CA THR A 141 -8.58 13.78 7.20
C THR A 141 -8.68 12.89 5.95
N ARG A 142 -8.27 13.40 4.80
CA ARG A 142 -8.27 12.65 3.54
C ARG A 142 -7.19 11.57 3.52
N THR A 143 -6.01 11.92 4.00
CA THR A 143 -4.85 11.05 4.12
C THR A 143 -4.44 10.91 5.59
N LEU A 144 -3.65 9.91 5.90
CA LEU A 144 -3.03 9.73 7.23
C LEU A 144 -1.84 10.66 7.40
#